data_a3729d778d15fe8ff0bcdbc8628134f7
#
_entry.id   a3729d778d15fe8ff0bcdbc8628134f7
#
_cell.length_a   1.000
_cell.length_b   1.000
_cell.length_c   1.000
_cell.angle_alpha   90.00
_cell.angle_beta   90.00
_cell.angle_gamma   90.00
#
_symmetry.space_group_name_H-M   'P 1'
#
loop_
_entity.id
_entity.type
_entity.pdbx_description
1 polymer ?
#
loop_
_entity_poly.entity_id
_entity_poly.type
_entity_poly.pdbx_seq_one_letter_code
_entity_poly.pdbx_strand_id
1 'polypeptide(L)'
;TLERIRNDFSQGSFEFTSIQLDLAVEGNGLFVLRDGAEPQFTRAGAFRLDNDGFVVTESGANLQGFAADANGRITTALGNLQITNALLAQKPTETITFNGNLDARATAPSALDAAGNVINAVFNATDTDTYNFTSTSTVYDSAGAAHQVTLYFAKDTTAANQYNVTASIDDVVQPETASLIFDNTGVLDITSVTALNLATYAPANANAQPINIDFSAITGFGAPSATSGVTQDGYA
;
A
#
# COMPACT_ATOMS: atom_id res chain seq x y z
N THR A 1 -14.92 -55.01 38.08
CA THR A 1 -15.88 -54.17 37.39
C THR A 1 -15.14 -52.93 36.85
N LEU A 2 -14.96 -52.87 35.54
CA LEU A 2 -14.41 -51.69 34.85
C LEU A 2 -15.39 -50.52 35.05
N GLU A 3 -14.98 -49.51 35.79
CA GLU A 3 -15.68 -48.25 35.85
C GLU A 3 -15.54 -47.52 34.50
N ARG A 4 -16.58 -46.79 34.16
CA ARG A 4 -16.77 -46.08 32.91
C ARG A 4 -15.62 -45.11 32.67
N ILE A 5 -14.86 -45.28 31.58
CA ILE A 5 -13.87 -44.30 31.12
C ILE A 5 -14.65 -43.05 30.70
N ARG A 6 -14.41 -41.95 31.38
CA ARG A 6 -14.88 -40.61 31.02
C ARG A 6 -13.74 -39.85 30.37
N ASN A 7 -13.96 -39.31 29.23
CA ASN A 7 -13.03 -38.32 28.65
C ASN A 7 -13.14 -37.02 29.46
N ASP A 8 -12.01 -36.55 29.97
CA ASP A 8 -11.91 -35.25 30.59
C ASP A 8 -11.43 -34.23 29.54
N PHE A 9 -12.28 -33.25 29.23
CA PHE A 9 -12.01 -32.18 28.28
C PHE A 9 -11.66 -30.86 28.96
N SER A 10 -11.28 -30.93 30.27
CA SER A 10 -10.83 -29.74 30.98
C SER A 10 -9.56 -29.15 30.35
N GLN A 11 -9.38 -27.84 30.52
CA GLN A 11 -8.21 -27.12 29.99
C GLN A 11 -6.95 -27.54 30.79
N GLY A 12 -5.94 -28.01 30.04
CA GLY A 12 -4.60 -28.23 30.59
C GLY A 12 -3.76 -26.94 30.61
N SER A 13 -2.55 -27.01 31.16
CA SER A 13 -1.58 -25.91 31.08
C SER A 13 -1.06 -25.76 29.65
N PHE A 14 -0.83 -24.50 29.23
CA PHE A 14 -0.19 -24.21 27.95
C PHE A 14 1.32 -24.37 28.08
N GLU A 15 1.94 -25.07 27.15
CA GLU A 15 3.37 -25.07 26.91
C GLU A 15 3.70 -24.28 25.65
N PHE A 16 4.67 -23.38 25.73
CA PHE A 16 5.14 -22.62 24.60
C PHE A 16 6.28 -23.38 23.91
N THR A 17 6.10 -23.71 22.65
CA THR A 17 7.12 -24.35 21.81
C THR A 17 7.69 -23.36 20.84
N SER A 18 8.83 -23.68 20.20
CA SER A 18 9.39 -22.91 19.09
C SER A 18 8.89 -23.36 17.71
N ILE A 19 7.92 -24.27 17.66
CA ILE A 19 7.37 -24.81 16.41
C ILE A 19 6.17 -23.97 16.01
N GLN A 20 6.21 -23.37 14.83
CA GLN A 20 5.20 -22.41 14.34
C GLN A 20 3.81 -23.00 14.17
N LEU A 21 3.69 -24.31 13.95
CA LEU A 21 2.44 -25.00 13.72
C LEU A 21 1.91 -25.78 14.96
N ASP A 22 2.55 -25.60 16.11
CA ASP A 22 1.98 -26.06 17.35
C ASP A 22 0.89 -25.10 17.80
N LEU A 23 -0.34 -25.55 17.77
CA LEU A 23 -1.52 -24.77 18.09
C LEU A 23 -2.19 -25.29 19.36
N ALA A 24 -2.71 -24.41 20.18
CA ALA A 24 -3.49 -24.77 21.36
C ALA A 24 -4.85 -24.07 21.34
N VAL A 25 -5.90 -24.78 21.76
CA VAL A 25 -7.25 -24.23 21.88
C VAL A 25 -7.47 -23.77 23.31
N GLU A 26 -7.77 -22.48 23.48
CA GLU A 26 -8.21 -21.93 24.77
C GLU A 26 -9.74 -22.14 24.92
N GLY A 27 -10.14 -22.65 26.10
CA GLY A 27 -11.54 -22.91 26.40
C GLY A 27 -12.02 -24.29 25.93
N ASN A 28 -13.31 -24.43 25.62
CA ASN A 28 -13.98 -25.70 25.35
C ASN A 28 -13.99 -26.16 23.87
N GLY A 29 -13.12 -25.55 23.02
CA GLY A 29 -13.02 -25.88 21.61
C GLY A 29 -12.28 -27.17 21.31
N LEU A 30 -12.45 -27.67 20.08
CA LEU A 30 -11.70 -28.79 19.49
C LEU A 30 -11.27 -28.40 18.08
N PHE A 31 -10.11 -28.88 17.66
CA PHE A 31 -9.73 -28.87 16.24
C PHE A 31 -10.59 -29.86 15.47
N VAL A 32 -11.03 -29.44 14.29
CA VAL A 32 -11.75 -30.29 13.36
C VAL A 32 -10.74 -30.82 12.34
N LEU A 33 -10.65 -32.10 12.22
CA LEU A 33 -9.79 -32.80 11.27
C LEU A 33 -10.64 -33.51 10.24
N ARG A 34 -10.08 -33.73 9.06
CA ARG A 34 -10.68 -34.57 8.00
C ARG A 34 -9.68 -35.57 7.50
N ASP A 35 -10.06 -36.84 7.63
CA ASP A 35 -9.39 -37.99 7.03
C ASP A 35 -10.44 -38.75 6.23
N GLY A 36 -10.45 -38.58 4.90
CA GLY A 36 -11.52 -39.09 4.05
C GLY A 36 -12.85 -38.33 4.20
N ALA A 37 -13.97 -39.05 4.37
CA ALA A 37 -15.32 -38.49 4.41
C ALA A 37 -15.77 -38.01 5.81
N GLU A 38 -15.23 -38.57 6.87
CA GLU A 38 -15.72 -38.37 8.25
C GLU A 38 -14.89 -37.29 8.97
N PRO A 39 -15.53 -36.33 9.66
CA PRO A 39 -14.83 -35.38 10.52
C PRO A 39 -14.38 -36.04 11.81
N GLN A 40 -13.18 -35.73 12.24
CA GLN A 40 -12.60 -36.12 13.54
C GLN A 40 -12.37 -34.87 14.38
N PHE A 41 -12.37 -35.02 15.70
CA PHE A 41 -12.18 -33.93 16.64
C PHE A 41 -11.02 -34.24 17.59
N THR A 42 -10.12 -33.28 17.77
CA THR A 42 -8.96 -33.45 18.65
C THR A 42 -8.63 -32.19 19.42
N ARG A 43 -7.92 -32.31 20.53
CA ARG A 43 -7.22 -31.22 21.21
C ARG A 43 -5.71 -31.23 20.96
N ALA A 44 -5.20 -32.32 20.37
CA ALA A 44 -3.79 -32.37 19.99
C ALA A 44 -3.53 -31.35 18.88
N GLY A 45 -2.63 -30.41 19.13
CA GLY A 45 -2.35 -29.28 18.25
C GLY A 45 -0.99 -29.35 17.58
N ALA A 46 -0.30 -30.47 17.60
CA ALA A 46 0.94 -30.67 16.86
C ALA A 46 0.61 -30.92 15.37
N PHE A 47 0.81 -29.90 14.55
CA PHE A 47 0.56 -29.95 13.11
C PHE A 47 1.87 -29.79 12.35
N ARG A 48 1.85 -30.21 11.07
CA ARG A 48 2.94 -30.00 10.11
C ARG A 48 2.35 -29.68 8.74
N LEU A 49 3.18 -29.21 7.81
CA LEU A 49 2.81 -29.08 6.41
C LEU A 49 3.14 -30.39 5.68
N ASP A 50 2.25 -30.82 4.82
CA ASP A 50 2.55 -31.84 3.82
C ASP A 50 3.25 -31.23 2.59
N ASN A 51 3.56 -32.06 1.59
CA ASN A 51 4.24 -31.62 0.37
C ASN A 51 3.40 -30.67 -0.50
N ASP A 52 2.09 -30.68 -0.33
CA ASP A 52 1.14 -29.82 -1.05
C ASP A 52 0.79 -28.57 -0.26
N GLY A 53 1.37 -28.40 0.94
CA GLY A 53 1.17 -27.25 1.81
C GLY A 53 -0.08 -27.32 2.68
N PHE A 54 -0.76 -28.46 2.76
CA PHE A 54 -1.86 -28.64 3.70
C PHE A 54 -1.35 -28.80 5.14
N VAL A 55 -2.08 -28.20 6.07
CA VAL A 55 -1.84 -28.38 7.49
C VAL A 55 -2.42 -29.69 7.93
N VAL A 56 -1.55 -30.62 8.31
CA VAL A 56 -1.93 -32.01 8.63
C VAL A 56 -1.40 -32.42 10.01
N THR A 57 -2.07 -33.39 10.62
CA THR A 57 -1.53 -34.11 11.80
C THR A 57 -0.39 -35.03 11.38
N GLU A 58 0.31 -35.59 12.37
CA GLU A 58 1.36 -36.58 12.08
C GLU A 58 0.82 -37.84 11.35
N SER A 59 -0.45 -38.19 11.57
CA SER A 59 -1.14 -39.27 10.87
C SER A 59 -1.62 -38.92 9.46
N GLY A 60 -1.52 -37.65 9.04
CA GLY A 60 -1.91 -37.18 7.72
C GLY A 60 -3.35 -36.64 7.60
N ALA A 61 -4.09 -36.52 8.70
CA ALA A 61 -5.43 -35.94 8.69
C ALA A 61 -5.36 -34.42 8.52
N ASN A 62 -6.15 -33.85 7.61
CA ASN A 62 -6.17 -32.42 7.29
C ASN A 62 -6.88 -31.60 8.37
N LEU A 63 -6.23 -30.52 8.85
CA LEU A 63 -6.87 -29.54 9.70
C LEU A 63 -7.91 -28.74 8.88
N GLN A 64 -9.12 -28.63 9.44
CA GLN A 64 -10.21 -27.86 8.84
C GLN A 64 -10.25 -26.45 9.43
N GLY A 65 -10.56 -25.49 8.59
CA GLY A 65 -10.72 -24.09 8.99
C GLY A 65 -11.35 -23.25 7.89
N PHE A 66 -11.46 -21.96 8.15
CA PHE A 66 -11.97 -20.99 7.20
C PHE A 66 -10.79 -20.33 6.49
N ALA A 67 -10.70 -20.54 5.18
CA ALA A 67 -9.66 -19.90 4.37
C ALA A 67 -9.96 -18.41 4.17
N ALA A 68 -8.92 -17.61 3.95
CA ALA A 68 -9.05 -16.24 3.49
C ALA A 68 -9.20 -16.19 1.96
N ASP A 69 -9.96 -15.22 1.45
CA ASP A 69 -10.01 -14.88 0.04
C ASP A 69 -8.78 -14.08 -0.40
N ALA A 70 -8.68 -13.74 -1.69
CA ALA A 70 -7.58 -12.95 -2.25
C ALA A 70 -7.43 -11.53 -1.63
N ASN A 71 -8.45 -11.03 -0.93
CA ASN A 71 -8.45 -9.74 -0.24
C ASN A 71 -8.16 -9.88 1.27
N GLY A 72 -7.79 -11.08 1.74
CA GLY A 72 -7.53 -11.37 3.14
C GLY A 72 -8.79 -11.49 4.02
N ARG A 73 -9.99 -11.56 3.43
CA ARG A 73 -11.24 -11.74 4.18
C ARG A 73 -11.47 -13.21 4.45
N ILE A 74 -11.76 -13.53 5.71
CA ILE A 74 -12.09 -14.90 6.10
C ILE A 74 -13.42 -15.30 5.46
N THR A 75 -13.41 -16.41 4.73
CA THR A 75 -14.61 -16.99 4.12
C THR A 75 -15.45 -17.74 5.15
N THR A 76 -16.71 -18.06 4.81
CA THR A 76 -17.59 -18.87 5.67
C THR A 76 -17.57 -20.35 5.31
N ALA A 77 -16.83 -20.74 4.28
CA ALA A 77 -16.71 -22.14 3.84
C ALA A 77 -15.63 -22.85 4.65
N LEU A 78 -16.01 -23.91 5.34
CA LEU A 78 -15.08 -24.80 6.02
C LEU A 78 -14.37 -25.68 5.00
N GLY A 79 -13.06 -25.72 5.04
CA GLY A 79 -12.23 -26.52 4.12
C GLY A 79 -10.90 -26.91 4.74
N ASN A 80 -10.11 -27.68 4.00
CA ASN A 80 -8.75 -28.02 4.40
C ASN A 80 -7.91 -26.74 4.45
N LEU A 81 -7.24 -26.48 5.56
CA LEU A 81 -6.30 -25.37 5.65
C LEU A 81 -5.04 -25.68 4.85
N GLN A 82 -4.71 -24.78 3.93
CA GLN A 82 -3.52 -24.87 3.09
C GLN A 82 -2.71 -23.58 3.20
N ILE A 83 -1.43 -23.71 3.49
CA ILE A 83 -0.47 -22.61 3.42
C ILE A 83 0.27 -22.77 2.10
N THR A 84 -0.16 -22.03 1.11
CA THR A 84 0.54 -22.01 -0.16
C THR A 84 1.68 -21.02 -0.08
N ASN A 85 2.89 -21.42 -0.48
CA ASN A 85 3.97 -20.49 -0.85
C ASN A 85 3.66 -19.89 -2.23
N ALA A 86 2.42 -19.45 -2.46
CA ALA A 86 2.14 -18.63 -3.60
C ALA A 86 2.98 -17.36 -3.38
N LEU A 87 3.98 -17.14 -4.22
CA LEU A 87 4.56 -15.82 -4.39
C LEU A 87 3.37 -14.89 -4.56
N LEU A 88 3.21 -13.93 -3.66
CA LEU A 88 2.22 -12.87 -3.87
C LEU A 88 2.50 -12.35 -5.28
N ALA A 89 1.49 -12.40 -6.14
CA ALA A 89 1.62 -11.81 -7.45
C ALA A 89 1.92 -10.32 -7.24
N GLN A 90 2.92 -9.80 -7.93
CA GLN A 90 3.27 -8.39 -7.89
C GLN A 90 2.02 -7.55 -8.16
N LYS A 91 1.86 -6.46 -7.44
CA LYS A 91 0.80 -5.49 -7.70
C LYS A 91 1.43 -4.19 -8.18
N PRO A 92 1.17 -3.78 -9.44
CA PRO A 92 1.61 -2.48 -9.90
C PRO A 92 0.95 -1.36 -9.08
N THR A 93 1.69 -0.27 -8.88
CA THR A 93 1.13 0.91 -8.21
C THR A 93 0.15 1.61 -9.13
N GLU A 94 -1.08 1.76 -8.68
CA GLU A 94 -2.13 2.50 -9.39
C GLU A 94 -2.41 3.86 -8.75
N THR A 95 -2.23 3.95 -7.42
CA THR A 95 -2.53 5.16 -6.67
C THR A 95 -1.40 5.51 -5.70
N ILE A 96 -1.03 6.78 -5.67
CA ILE A 96 -0.17 7.40 -4.66
C ILE A 96 -1.01 8.45 -3.93
N THR A 97 -1.06 8.40 -2.61
CA THR A 97 -1.68 9.45 -1.80
C THR A 97 -0.58 10.28 -1.15
N PHE A 98 -0.59 11.57 -1.44
CA PHE A 98 0.37 12.53 -0.90
C PHE A 98 -0.27 13.37 0.20
N ASN A 99 0.34 13.35 1.39
CA ASN A 99 -0.05 14.17 2.54
C ASN A 99 1.10 15.13 2.87
N GLY A 100 0.80 16.41 2.99
CA GLY A 100 1.83 17.40 3.29
C GLY A 100 1.31 18.82 3.38
N ASN A 101 2.24 19.75 3.58
CA ASN A 101 1.99 21.18 3.54
C ASN A 101 2.89 21.85 2.51
N LEU A 102 2.34 22.79 1.75
CA LEU A 102 3.10 23.71 0.89
C LEU A 102 3.08 25.11 1.51
N ASP A 103 4.25 25.77 1.59
CA ASP A 103 4.38 27.07 2.26
C ASP A 103 3.68 28.19 1.46
N ALA A 104 2.54 28.65 1.96
CA ALA A 104 1.79 29.75 1.36
C ALA A 104 2.64 31.05 1.17
N ARG A 105 3.72 31.20 1.93
CA ARG A 105 4.62 32.39 1.91
C ARG A 105 5.81 32.22 0.97
N ALA A 106 5.99 31.03 0.36
CA ALA A 106 7.13 30.79 -0.52
C ALA A 106 7.15 31.81 -1.67
N THR A 107 8.32 32.21 -2.09
CA THR A 107 8.49 33.03 -3.28
C THR A 107 8.35 32.16 -4.52
N ALA A 108 7.52 32.59 -5.46
CA ALA A 108 7.33 31.84 -6.70
C ALA A 108 8.60 31.86 -7.57
N PRO A 109 9.05 30.73 -8.11
CA PRO A 109 10.11 30.70 -9.12
C PRO A 109 9.67 31.48 -10.34
N SER A 110 10.46 32.49 -10.73
CA SER A 110 10.07 33.42 -11.77
C SER A 110 11.19 33.66 -12.78
N ALA A 111 10.79 33.97 -14.00
CA ALA A 111 11.64 34.42 -15.10
C ALA A 111 11.08 35.69 -15.68
N LEU A 112 11.83 36.36 -16.57
CA LEU A 112 11.35 37.47 -17.35
C LEU A 112 11.10 37.03 -18.78
N ASP A 113 9.97 37.44 -19.35
CA ASP A 113 9.71 37.27 -20.78
C ASP A 113 10.52 38.27 -21.61
N ALA A 114 10.45 38.19 -22.94
CA ALA A 114 11.14 39.09 -23.84
C ALA A 114 10.71 40.59 -23.71
N ALA A 115 9.55 40.84 -23.09
CA ALA A 115 9.01 42.16 -22.85
C ALA A 115 9.37 42.68 -21.43
N GLY A 116 10.05 41.85 -20.60
CA GLY A 116 10.43 42.20 -19.23
C GLY A 116 9.33 41.94 -18.19
N ASN A 117 8.26 41.24 -18.52
CA ASN A 117 7.22 40.86 -17.56
C ASN A 117 7.65 39.62 -16.74
N VAL A 118 7.26 39.60 -15.46
CA VAL A 118 7.48 38.45 -14.60
C VAL A 118 6.53 37.32 -15.01
N ILE A 119 7.09 36.18 -15.30
CA ILE A 119 6.37 34.96 -15.65
C ILE A 119 6.88 33.78 -14.78
N ASN A 120 6.16 32.67 -14.75
CA ASN A 120 6.65 31.45 -14.12
C ASN A 120 7.98 31.02 -14.78
N ALA A 121 8.96 30.60 -13.97
CA ALA A 121 10.15 29.97 -14.48
C ALA A 121 9.76 28.71 -15.28
N VAL A 122 10.46 28.47 -16.39
CA VAL A 122 10.30 27.19 -17.11
C VAL A 122 10.83 26.08 -16.24
N PHE A 123 9.98 25.10 -15.91
CA PHE A 123 10.36 23.99 -15.06
C PHE A 123 11.54 23.21 -15.63
N ASN A 124 12.51 22.94 -14.77
CA ASN A 124 13.65 22.07 -15.06
C ASN A 124 13.99 21.26 -13.82
N ALA A 125 13.85 19.94 -13.88
CA ALA A 125 14.07 19.01 -12.75
C ALA A 125 15.49 19.09 -12.17
N THR A 126 16.49 19.53 -12.97
CA THR A 126 17.89 19.67 -12.54
C THR A 126 18.24 21.05 -12.01
N ASP A 127 17.32 22.02 -12.11
CA ASP A 127 17.51 23.39 -11.65
C ASP A 127 16.58 23.69 -10.47
N THR A 128 17.16 23.75 -9.27
CA THR A 128 16.44 23.96 -8.01
C THR A 128 15.77 25.33 -7.92
N ASP A 129 16.15 26.30 -8.74
CA ASP A 129 15.55 27.64 -8.77
C ASP A 129 14.20 27.65 -9.53
N THR A 130 13.80 26.53 -10.15
CA THR A 130 12.56 26.40 -10.94
C THR A 130 11.39 25.79 -10.16
N TYR A 131 11.61 25.37 -8.92
CA TYR A 131 10.58 24.80 -8.04
C TYR A 131 10.86 25.13 -6.58
N ASN A 132 9.85 25.01 -5.71
CA ASN A 132 9.95 25.34 -4.30
C ASN A 132 10.15 24.13 -3.39
N PHE A 133 9.61 22.98 -3.78
CA PHE A 133 9.60 21.79 -2.95
C PHE A 133 9.57 20.52 -3.80
N THR A 134 10.18 19.47 -3.27
CA THR A 134 10.14 18.13 -3.89
C THR A 134 9.77 17.05 -2.88
N SER A 135 9.15 16.01 -3.36
CA SER A 135 8.91 14.79 -2.59
C SER A 135 9.08 13.56 -3.45
N THR A 136 9.67 12.51 -2.90
CA THR A 136 9.95 11.26 -3.61
C THR A 136 9.19 10.10 -3.00
N SER A 137 8.80 9.13 -3.84
CA SER A 137 8.18 7.88 -3.44
C SER A 137 8.63 6.76 -4.36
N THR A 138 8.63 5.54 -3.84
CA THR A 138 8.86 4.34 -4.65
C THR A 138 7.52 3.79 -5.13
N VAL A 139 7.44 3.42 -6.40
CA VAL A 139 6.31 2.73 -7.03
C VAL A 139 6.80 1.43 -7.66
N TYR A 140 5.88 0.52 -7.92
CA TYR A 140 6.19 -0.78 -8.52
C TYR A 140 5.47 -0.94 -9.84
N ASP A 141 6.16 -1.50 -10.82
CA ASP A 141 5.58 -1.83 -12.11
C ASP A 141 4.89 -3.22 -12.11
N SER A 142 4.31 -3.59 -13.24
CA SER A 142 3.63 -4.89 -13.40
C SER A 142 4.58 -6.11 -13.38
N ALA A 143 5.88 -5.89 -13.43
CA ALA A 143 6.91 -6.92 -13.27
C ALA A 143 7.49 -6.95 -11.85
N GLY A 144 7.02 -6.06 -10.94
CA GLY A 144 7.51 -5.92 -9.58
C GLY A 144 8.81 -5.11 -9.47
N ALA A 145 9.26 -4.46 -10.56
CA ALA A 145 10.42 -3.58 -10.49
C ALA A 145 10.06 -2.27 -9.79
N ALA A 146 10.99 -1.78 -8.96
CA ALA A 146 10.82 -0.53 -8.24
C ALA A 146 11.29 0.65 -9.10
N HIS A 147 10.48 1.72 -9.14
CA HIS A 147 10.75 2.98 -9.83
C HIS A 147 10.62 4.14 -8.86
N GLN A 148 11.39 5.20 -9.06
CA GLN A 148 11.33 6.38 -8.22
C GLN A 148 10.46 7.47 -8.86
N VAL A 149 9.36 7.82 -8.21
CA VAL A 149 8.55 8.99 -8.57
C VAL A 149 9.02 10.19 -7.76
N THR A 150 9.34 11.30 -8.42
CA THR A 150 9.65 12.58 -7.80
C THR A 150 8.61 13.61 -8.21
N LEU A 151 7.98 14.23 -7.23
CA LEU A 151 7.04 15.34 -7.40
C LEU A 151 7.76 16.65 -7.16
N TYR A 152 7.54 17.61 -8.05
CA TYR A 152 8.08 18.98 -7.99
C TYR A 152 6.92 19.95 -7.86
N PHE A 153 6.99 20.81 -6.87
CA PHE A 153 5.97 21.81 -6.57
C PHE A 153 6.55 23.21 -6.79
N ALA A 154 6.00 23.92 -7.75
CA ALA A 154 6.40 25.30 -8.07
C ALA A 154 5.21 26.24 -7.81
N LYS A 155 5.40 27.25 -6.94
CA LYS A 155 4.39 28.26 -6.67
C LYS A 155 4.17 29.13 -7.91
N ASP A 156 2.91 29.46 -8.21
CA ASP A 156 2.57 30.28 -9.36
C ASP A 156 2.86 31.78 -9.11
N THR A 157 3.41 32.49 -10.12
CA THR A 157 3.71 33.91 -10.02
C THR A 157 2.50 34.82 -10.16
N THR A 158 1.43 34.31 -10.81
CA THR A 158 0.22 35.07 -11.14
C THR A 158 -0.95 34.76 -10.23
N ALA A 159 -0.96 33.59 -9.61
CA ALA A 159 -2.00 33.10 -8.71
C ALA A 159 -1.38 32.78 -7.33
N ALA A 160 -1.51 33.68 -6.37
CA ALA A 160 -0.81 33.65 -5.08
C ALA A 160 -1.06 32.37 -4.25
N ASN A 161 -2.23 31.72 -4.43
CA ASN A 161 -2.63 30.52 -3.68
C ASN A 161 -2.53 29.25 -4.53
N GLN A 162 -1.74 29.27 -5.59
CA GLN A 162 -1.61 28.15 -6.53
C GLN A 162 -0.19 27.59 -6.52
N TYR A 163 -0.10 26.26 -6.58
CA TYR A 163 1.11 25.52 -6.89
C TYR A 163 0.89 24.66 -8.14
N ASN A 164 1.85 24.71 -9.04
CA ASN A 164 1.93 23.84 -10.20
C ASN A 164 2.77 22.60 -9.82
N VAL A 165 2.28 21.43 -10.17
CA VAL A 165 2.92 20.14 -9.86
C VAL A 165 3.34 19.46 -11.14
N THR A 166 4.59 19.04 -11.19
CA THR A 166 5.16 18.20 -12.25
C THR A 166 5.75 16.95 -11.62
N ALA A 167 5.71 15.83 -12.31
CA ALA A 167 6.30 14.58 -11.85
C ALA A 167 7.45 14.14 -12.76
N SER A 168 8.45 13.47 -12.19
CA SER A 168 9.37 12.62 -12.96
C SER A 168 9.31 11.19 -12.44
N ILE A 169 9.58 10.23 -13.31
CA ILE A 169 9.77 8.82 -12.94
C ILE A 169 11.13 8.41 -13.47
N ASP A 170 12.00 7.92 -12.58
CA ASP A 170 13.40 7.57 -12.89
C ASP A 170 14.12 8.71 -13.64
N ASP A 171 13.97 9.94 -13.12
CA ASP A 171 14.50 11.19 -13.68
C ASP A 171 13.93 11.61 -15.04
N VAL A 172 12.96 10.87 -15.59
CA VAL A 172 12.25 11.24 -16.82
C VAL A 172 11.00 12.05 -16.47
N VAL A 173 11.01 13.33 -16.85
CA VAL A 173 9.87 14.24 -16.61
C VAL A 173 8.66 13.79 -17.39
N GLN A 174 7.51 13.68 -16.72
CA GLN A 174 6.25 13.29 -17.32
C GLN A 174 5.57 14.55 -17.93
N PRO A 175 4.83 14.37 -19.05
CA PRO A 175 4.18 15.51 -19.71
C PRO A 175 2.96 16.05 -18.95
N GLU A 176 2.36 15.23 -18.09
CA GLU A 176 1.18 15.60 -17.31
C GLU A 176 1.57 16.53 -16.16
N THR A 177 0.73 17.54 -15.93
CA THR A 177 0.88 18.50 -14.83
C THR A 177 -0.44 18.71 -14.10
N ALA A 178 -0.39 19.15 -12.85
CA ALA A 178 -1.57 19.55 -12.09
C ALA A 178 -1.37 20.93 -11.47
N SER A 179 -2.48 21.62 -11.20
CA SER A 179 -2.49 22.88 -10.47
C SER A 179 -3.32 22.73 -9.21
N LEU A 180 -2.66 22.89 -8.06
CA LEU A 180 -3.27 22.84 -6.75
C LEU A 180 -3.63 24.25 -6.31
N ILE A 181 -4.90 24.55 -6.13
CA ILE A 181 -5.39 25.85 -5.72
C ILE A 181 -5.88 25.74 -4.29
N PHE A 182 -5.42 26.65 -3.43
CA PHE A 182 -5.80 26.69 -2.03
C PHE A 182 -6.72 27.88 -1.77
N ASP A 183 -7.67 27.71 -0.86
CA ASP A 183 -8.48 28.82 -0.37
C ASP A 183 -7.67 29.74 0.58
N ASN A 184 -8.29 30.82 1.04
CA ASN A 184 -7.66 31.78 1.96
C ASN A 184 -7.38 31.20 3.37
N THR A 185 -7.87 30.00 3.67
CA THR A 185 -7.64 29.27 4.91
C THR A 185 -6.55 28.20 4.77
N GLY A 186 -6.01 28.02 3.55
CA GLY A 186 -4.97 27.04 3.25
C GLY A 186 -5.50 25.64 3.01
N VAL A 187 -6.78 25.49 2.78
CA VAL A 187 -7.41 24.22 2.40
C VAL A 187 -7.42 24.11 0.88
N LEU A 188 -7.13 22.93 0.36
CA LEU A 188 -7.20 22.64 -1.08
C LEU A 188 -8.62 22.85 -1.59
N ASP A 189 -8.79 23.63 -2.63
CA ASP A 189 -10.06 23.78 -3.32
C ASP A 189 -10.36 22.51 -4.14
N ILE A 190 -11.29 21.70 -3.62
CA ILE A 190 -11.71 20.44 -4.23
C ILE A 190 -12.42 20.59 -5.58
N THR A 191 -12.77 21.82 -5.98
CA THR A 191 -13.28 22.11 -7.34
C THR A 191 -12.16 22.27 -8.34
N SER A 192 -10.92 22.41 -7.88
CA SER A 192 -9.71 22.39 -8.69
C SER A 192 -9.25 20.94 -8.93
N VAL A 193 -8.13 20.78 -9.64
CA VAL A 193 -7.54 19.46 -9.85
C VAL A 193 -7.00 18.91 -8.52
N THR A 194 -7.63 17.84 -8.02
CA THR A 194 -7.24 17.17 -6.76
C THR A 194 -6.28 16.01 -7.00
N ALA A 195 -6.01 15.66 -8.26
CA ALA A 195 -5.15 14.54 -8.62
C ALA A 195 -4.33 14.83 -9.87
N LEU A 196 -3.12 14.30 -9.93
CA LEU A 196 -2.29 14.23 -11.13
C LEU A 196 -2.33 12.81 -11.67
N ASN A 197 -2.82 12.64 -12.88
CA ASN A 197 -2.89 11.33 -13.52
C ASN A 197 -1.76 11.19 -14.56
N LEU A 198 -0.78 10.34 -14.27
CA LEU A 198 0.32 9.98 -15.17
C LEU A 198 -0.16 8.89 -16.14
N ALA A 199 -1.03 9.26 -17.08
CA ALA A 199 -1.71 8.34 -17.98
C ALA A 199 -0.78 7.69 -19.02
N THR A 200 0.34 8.35 -19.33
CA THR A 200 1.25 7.95 -20.41
C THR A 200 2.46 7.15 -19.92
N TYR A 201 2.58 6.94 -18.62
CA TYR A 201 3.70 6.19 -18.07
C TYR A 201 3.72 4.75 -18.55
N ALA A 202 4.81 4.35 -19.19
CA ALA A 202 5.05 3.01 -19.70
C ALA A 202 6.49 2.60 -19.38
N PRO A 203 6.71 1.83 -18.30
CA PRO A 203 8.04 1.37 -17.92
C PRO A 203 8.60 0.41 -18.96
N ALA A 204 9.92 0.39 -19.11
CA ALA A 204 10.59 -0.56 -19.99
C ALA A 204 10.38 -1.98 -19.47
N ASN A 205 10.01 -2.91 -20.35
CA ASN A 205 9.77 -4.32 -20.04
C ASN A 205 8.55 -4.63 -19.14
N ALA A 206 7.65 -3.67 -18.93
CA ALA A 206 6.40 -3.84 -18.22
C ALA A 206 5.22 -3.27 -19.01
N ASN A 207 4.00 -3.52 -18.57
CA ASN A 207 2.81 -2.97 -19.19
C ASN A 207 2.70 -1.46 -18.95
N ALA A 208 2.07 -0.74 -19.88
CA ALA A 208 1.69 0.66 -19.63
C ALA A 208 0.81 0.73 -18.37
N GLN A 209 1.12 1.69 -17.51
CA GLN A 209 0.58 1.76 -16.15
C GLN A 209 0.23 3.21 -15.82
N PRO A 210 -1.05 3.57 -15.86
CA PRO A 210 -1.47 4.87 -15.36
C PRO A 210 -1.30 4.93 -13.85
N ILE A 211 -0.70 6.00 -13.35
CA ILE A 211 -0.54 6.26 -11.91
C ILE A 211 -1.33 7.50 -11.55
N ASN A 212 -2.26 7.38 -10.62
CA ASN A 212 -3.03 8.50 -10.09
C ASN A 212 -2.41 9.00 -8.77
N ILE A 213 -2.04 10.27 -8.72
CA ILE A 213 -1.47 10.90 -7.52
C ILE A 213 -2.54 11.78 -6.90
N ASP A 214 -3.04 11.37 -5.75
CA ASP A 214 -4.09 12.04 -4.98
C ASP A 214 -3.49 13.07 -4.00
N PHE A 215 -3.90 14.32 -4.13
CA PHE A 215 -3.51 15.45 -3.29
C PHE A 215 -4.62 15.91 -2.34
N SER A 216 -5.69 15.16 -2.16
CA SER A 216 -6.86 15.57 -1.36
C SER A 216 -6.53 15.94 0.10
N ALA A 217 -5.41 15.44 0.63
CA ALA A 217 -4.96 15.69 2.00
C ALA A 217 -3.79 16.70 2.11
N ILE A 218 -3.50 17.45 1.03
CA ILE A 218 -2.47 18.50 1.05
C ILE A 218 -3.04 19.81 1.59
N THR A 219 -2.19 20.60 2.25
CA THR A 219 -2.53 21.93 2.77
C THR A 219 -1.57 23.00 2.27
N GLY A 220 -2.01 24.25 2.27
CA GLY A 220 -1.24 25.43 1.87
C GLY A 220 -1.13 26.44 3.00
N PHE A 221 -0.63 26.04 4.16
CA PHE A 221 -0.48 26.94 5.30
C PHE A 221 0.81 27.75 5.26
N GLY A 222 0.86 28.85 6.03
CA GLY A 222 2.06 29.65 6.22
C GLY A 222 3.11 28.97 7.12
N ALA A 223 3.41 27.71 6.88
CA ALA A 223 4.44 26.91 7.51
C ALA A 223 5.38 26.35 6.42
N PRO A 224 6.63 26.00 6.73
CA PRO A 224 7.54 25.42 5.75
C PRO A 224 6.93 24.23 5.01
N SER A 225 7.23 24.10 3.72
CA SER A 225 6.81 22.95 2.93
C SER A 225 7.40 21.68 3.52
N ALA A 226 6.56 20.67 3.72
CA ALA A 226 6.97 19.38 4.29
C ALA A 226 6.03 18.26 3.84
N THR A 227 6.60 17.09 3.61
CA THR A 227 5.85 15.84 3.44
C THR A 227 5.55 15.26 4.82
N SER A 228 4.27 15.01 5.14
CA SER A 228 3.85 14.32 6.36
C SER A 228 3.68 12.82 6.13
N GLY A 229 3.41 12.41 4.91
CA GLY A 229 3.33 11.00 4.52
C GLY A 229 3.06 10.84 3.04
N VAL A 230 3.62 9.79 2.46
CA VAL A 230 3.29 9.31 1.12
C VAL A 230 2.99 7.83 1.22
N THR A 231 1.84 7.42 0.72
CA THR A 231 1.45 6.00 0.66
C THR A 231 1.15 5.62 -0.77
N GLN A 232 1.39 4.37 -1.11
CA GLN A 232 1.08 3.81 -2.42
C GLN A 232 0.57 2.37 -2.25
N ASP A 233 -0.11 1.84 -3.25
CA ASP A 233 -0.87 0.59 -3.16
C ASP A 233 -0.21 -0.60 -3.86
N GLY A 234 0.96 -0.42 -4.48
CA GLY A 234 1.72 -1.47 -5.17
C GLY A 234 2.71 -2.21 -4.28
N TYR A 235 3.19 -3.35 -4.75
CA TYR A 235 4.28 -4.14 -4.12
C TYR A 235 4.93 -5.11 -5.13
N ALA A 236 6.20 -5.48 -4.84
CA ALA A 236 6.99 -6.45 -5.59
C ALA A 236 6.66 -7.89 -5.23
#